data_4009373efac5cd38da479c2f92bc1e76
#
_entry.id   4009373efac5cd38da479c2f92bc1e76
#
_cell.length_a   1.000
_cell.length_b   1.000
_cell.length_c   1.000
_cell.angle_alpha   90.00
_cell.angle_beta   90.00
_cell.angle_gamma   90.00
#
_symmetry.space_group_name_H-M   'P 1'
#
loop_
_entity.id
_entity.type
_entity.pdbx_description
1 polymer ?
#
loop_
_entity_poly.entity_id
_entity_poly.type
_entity_poly.pdbx_seq_one_letter_code
_entity_poly.pdbx_strand_id
1 'polypeptide(L)'
;MSIRIHRFSIPVNCYLFDDSNPTDRRQDFEMIYDDWGFLMLPESYTEDGVPTQLVINCHGAGGTVSTDDSQVEHQAITQYLVANGYAVMDVNGLPEKYAAEYGIDIRNNIGSPISTRSYIKAYHYCIDNFNLKTAVFVHGGSMGGISGTNLVLSGAIPVIAHTAFCPVLDTYHEIFLHPWSDGAPKFAMGKIYGLEKDENGDYIYDESKLHGCNPAKNKKAEVYPVPVKFWQCVNDDTVSFAVTEKFIGTIRTNGGMAYLRAFPYGGHEPQLVGDIVEKPVGISTFEGTAIAITLPRLRV
;
A
#
# COMPACT_ATOMS: atom_id res chain seq x y z
N MET A 1 -28.57 -4.54 0.29
CA MET A 1 -27.67 -3.82 1.22
C MET A 1 -26.91 -2.80 0.40
N SER A 2 -27.01 -1.52 0.70
CA SER A 2 -26.28 -0.50 -0.07
C SER A 2 -25.06 -0.06 0.74
N ILE A 3 -23.90 -0.47 0.28
CA ILE A 3 -22.62 0.09 0.73
C ILE A 3 -22.64 1.59 0.40
N ARG A 4 -22.26 2.43 1.37
CA ARG A 4 -22.15 3.88 1.15
C ARG A 4 -20.70 4.19 0.76
N ILE A 5 -20.52 4.82 -0.38
CA ILE A 5 -19.20 5.25 -0.85
C ILE A 5 -19.15 6.76 -0.79
N HIS A 6 -18.21 7.27 -0.03
CA HIS A 6 -17.90 8.70 0.04
C HIS A 6 -16.60 8.95 -0.71
N ARG A 7 -16.65 9.82 -1.72
CA ARG A 7 -15.47 10.21 -2.51
C ARG A 7 -14.99 11.58 -2.05
N PHE A 8 -13.69 11.76 -2.00
CA PHE A 8 -13.08 12.99 -1.55
C PHE A 8 -11.79 13.28 -2.32
N SER A 9 -11.35 14.52 -2.27
CA SER A 9 -9.99 14.89 -2.66
C SER A 9 -9.25 15.51 -1.50
N ILE A 10 -7.95 15.33 -1.48
CA ILE A 10 -7.05 15.83 -0.45
C ILE A 10 -5.86 16.54 -1.06
N PRO A 11 -5.43 17.69 -0.52
CA PRO A 11 -4.23 18.37 -0.99
C PRO A 11 -2.97 17.64 -0.52
N VAL A 12 -2.16 17.20 -1.48
CA VAL A 12 -0.92 16.46 -1.23
C VAL A 12 0.28 17.27 -1.71
N ASN A 13 1.26 17.41 -0.84
CA ASN A 13 2.53 18.03 -1.19
C ASN A 13 3.38 17.06 -2.01
N CYS A 14 3.65 17.43 -3.25
CA CYS A 14 4.42 16.65 -4.21
C CYS A 14 5.82 17.24 -4.43
N TYR A 15 6.52 17.55 -3.36
CA TYR A 15 7.90 18.03 -3.46
C TYR A 15 8.87 16.87 -3.62
N LEU A 16 9.91 17.11 -4.41
CA LEU A 16 11.11 16.27 -4.47
C LEU A 16 12.04 16.70 -3.33
N PHE A 17 12.80 15.76 -2.78
CA PHE A 17 13.85 16.10 -1.83
C PHE A 17 15.04 16.73 -2.55
N ASP A 18 15.71 17.69 -1.93
CA ASP A 18 16.98 18.19 -2.43
C ASP A 18 18.08 17.18 -2.11
N ASP A 19 18.74 16.67 -3.15
CA ASP A 19 19.83 15.71 -3.02
C ASP A 19 21.07 16.28 -2.33
N SER A 20 21.24 17.61 -2.35
CA SER A 20 22.35 18.31 -1.68
C SER A 20 22.13 18.47 -0.18
N ASN A 21 20.86 18.36 0.28
CA ASN A 21 20.49 18.46 1.67
C ASN A 21 19.27 17.57 1.98
N PRO A 22 19.48 16.33 2.36
CA PRO A 22 18.39 15.37 2.60
C PRO A 22 17.47 15.77 3.77
N THR A 23 17.81 16.78 4.54
CA THR A 23 16.98 17.36 5.60
C THR A 23 16.23 18.60 5.14
N ASP A 24 16.59 19.15 4.00
CA ASP A 24 15.99 20.38 3.50
C ASP A 24 15.01 20.08 2.36
N ARG A 25 13.81 20.60 2.52
CA ARG A 25 12.78 20.58 1.49
C ARG A 25 13.20 21.57 0.44
N ARG A 26 13.15 21.23 -0.83
CA ARG A 26 13.17 22.25 -1.88
C ARG A 26 11.97 23.17 -1.66
N GLN A 27 12.16 24.25 -0.94
CA GLN A 27 11.10 25.22 -0.64
C GLN A 27 10.51 25.83 -1.92
N ASP A 28 11.26 25.79 -3.02
CA ASP A 28 10.88 26.35 -4.33
C ASP A 28 9.84 25.49 -5.09
N PHE A 29 9.51 24.30 -4.58
CA PHE A 29 8.59 23.36 -5.23
C PHE A 29 7.58 22.77 -4.24
N GLU A 30 6.98 23.58 -3.40
CA GLU A 30 5.76 23.18 -2.70
C GLU A 30 4.58 23.10 -3.70
N MET A 31 4.68 22.14 -4.61
CA MET A 31 3.56 21.83 -5.48
C MET A 31 2.52 21.05 -4.68
N ILE A 32 1.36 21.63 -4.54
CA ILE A 32 0.21 20.99 -3.92
C ILE A 32 -0.73 20.56 -5.03
N TYR A 33 -1.01 19.27 -5.09
CA TYR A 33 -1.97 18.69 -6.01
C TYR A 33 -3.04 17.94 -5.25
N ASP A 34 -4.26 17.95 -5.76
CA ASP A 34 -5.34 17.16 -5.21
C ASP A 34 -5.19 15.69 -5.61
N ASP A 35 -5.19 14.81 -4.63
CA ASP A 35 -5.29 13.36 -4.83
C ASP A 35 -6.70 12.88 -4.50
N TRP A 36 -7.19 11.93 -5.26
CA TRP A 36 -8.52 11.35 -5.07
C TRP A 36 -8.48 10.15 -4.15
N GLY A 37 -9.50 10.05 -3.29
CA GLY A 37 -9.73 8.94 -2.41
C GLY A 37 -11.19 8.58 -2.28
N PHE A 38 -11.46 7.39 -1.75
CA PHE A 38 -12.77 6.97 -1.33
C PHE A 38 -12.75 6.42 0.09
N LEU A 39 -13.88 6.50 0.74
CA LEU A 39 -14.21 5.79 1.97
C LEU A 39 -15.49 4.98 1.75
N MET A 40 -15.39 3.67 1.85
CA MET A 40 -16.54 2.77 1.87
C MET A 40 -16.95 2.51 3.30
N LEU A 41 -18.21 2.75 3.60
CA LEU A 41 -18.79 2.56 4.92
C LEU A 41 -19.68 1.31 4.94
N PRO A 42 -19.53 0.43 5.93
CA PRO A 42 -20.37 -0.75 6.06
C PRO A 42 -21.82 -0.35 6.42
N GLU A 43 -22.76 -1.23 6.19
CA GLU A 43 -24.17 -0.99 6.54
C GLU A 43 -24.37 -0.69 8.03
N SER A 44 -23.52 -1.28 8.89
CA SER A 44 -23.54 -1.07 10.34
C SER A 44 -23.01 0.29 10.80
N TYR A 45 -22.43 1.10 9.90
CA TYR A 45 -21.90 2.40 10.26
C TYR A 45 -23.01 3.39 10.67
N THR A 46 -22.78 4.07 11.78
CA THR A 46 -23.63 5.19 12.24
C THR A 46 -22.76 6.35 12.72
N GLU A 47 -23.24 7.57 12.52
CA GLU A 47 -22.49 8.78 12.87
C GLU A 47 -22.35 8.95 14.40
N ASP A 48 -23.37 8.54 15.15
CA ASP A 48 -23.44 8.72 16.61
C ASP A 48 -23.24 7.41 17.38
N GLY A 49 -22.87 6.32 16.69
CA GLY A 49 -22.75 4.99 17.31
C GLY A 49 -21.33 4.65 17.78
N VAL A 50 -21.07 3.36 17.90
CA VAL A 50 -19.73 2.88 18.18
C VAL A 50 -18.83 3.15 16.98
N PRO A 51 -17.65 3.76 17.19
CA PRO A 51 -16.72 4.05 16.09
C PRO A 51 -16.35 2.81 15.29
N THR A 52 -16.48 2.90 13.97
CA THR A 52 -16.21 1.80 13.04
C THR A 52 -14.70 1.62 12.83
N GLN A 53 -14.25 0.38 12.76
CA GLN A 53 -12.85 0.07 12.50
C GLN A 53 -12.49 0.39 11.06
N LEU A 54 -11.45 1.21 10.86
CA LEU A 54 -10.93 1.57 9.55
C LEU A 54 -9.83 0.59 9.11
N VAL A 55 -9.90 0.20 7.84
CA VAL A 55 -8.82 -0.44 7.09
C VAL A 55 -8.36 0.50 6.00
N ILE A 56 -7.08 0.81 5.97
CA ILE A 56 -6.44 1.49 4.84
C ILE A 56 -6.02 0.41 3.85
N ASN A 57 -6.64 0.41 2.68
CA ASN A 57 -6.26 -0.46 1.58
C ASN A 57 -5.24 0.28 0.69
N CYS A 58 -4.14 -0.37 0.37
CA CYS A 58 -3.15 0.12 -0.58
C CYS A 58 -3.22 -0.78 -1.80
N HIS A 59 -3.80 -0.29 -2.89
CA HIS A 59 -4.02 -1.08 -4.10
C HIS A 59 -2.72 -1.41 -4.86
N GLY A 60 -2.76 -2.47 -5.64
CA GLY A 60 -1.67 -2.88 -6.53
C GLY A 60 -1.54 -2.02 -7.79
N ALA A 61 -0.50 -2.30 -8.58
CA ALA A 61 -0.33 -1.69 -9.90
C ALA A 61 -1.56 -1.97 -10.78
N GLY A 62 -1.96 -0.96 -11.55
CA GLY A 62 -3.16 -1.04 -12.39
C GLY A 62 -4.44 -0.57 -11.71
N GLY A 63 -4.46 -0.44 -10.37
CA GLY A 63 -5.57 0.17 -9.66
C GLY A 63 -5.53 1.70 -9.77
N THR A 64 -6.71 2.30 -9.81
CA THR A 64 -6.90 3.75 -9.71
C THR A 64 -8.11 4.06 -8.87
N VAL A 65 -8.08 5.22 -8.24
CA VAL A 65 -9.23 5.81 -7.56
C VAL A 65 -9.71 7.01 -8.37
N SER A 66 -10.97 7.02 -8.75
CA SER A 66 -11.56 8.08 -9.58
C SER A 66 -12.72 8.78 -8.89
N THR A 67 -13.19 9.85 -9.52
CA THR A 67 -14.33 10.64 -9.03
C THR A 67 -15.66 9.90 -9.13
N ASP A 68 -15.76 8.90 -10.00
CA ASP A 68 -17.03 8.24 -10.31
C ASP A 68 -17.05 6.79 -9.79
N ASP A 69 -16.40 5.89 -10.50
CA ASP A 69 -16.35 4.47 -10.21
C ASP A 69 -14.92 3.99 -10.40
N SER A 70 -14.35 3.35 -9.38
CA SER A 70 -12.98 2.89 -9.43
C SER A 70 -12.91 1.37 -9.28
N GLN A 71 -12.04 0.77 -10.06
CA GLN A 71 -11.82 -0.68 -10.01
C GLN A 71 -11.47 -1.17 -8.59
N VAL A 72 -10.76 -0.34 -7.81
CA VAL A 72 -10.32 -0.68 -6.45
C VAL A 72 -11.50 -0.92 -5.50
N GLU A 73 -12.62 -0.20 -5.71
CA GLU A 73 -13.84 -0.38 -4.90
C GLU A 73 -14.46 -1.76 -5.09
N HIS A 74 -14.29 -2.35 -6.27
CA HIS A 74 -14.86 -3.65 -6.64
C HIS A 74 -13.91 -4.83 -6.36
N GLN A 75 -12.72 -4.58 -5.86
CA GLN A 75 -11.82 -5.67 -5.50
C GLN A 75 -12.42 -6.55 -4.41
N ALA A 76 -12.24 -7.85 -4.53
CA ALA A 76 -12.81 -8.84 -3.61
C ALA A 76 -12.47 -8.55 -2.15
N ILE A 77 -11.24 -8.13 -1.87
CA ILE A 77 -10.81 -7.80 -0.51
C ILE A 77 -11.55 -6.57 0.03
N THR A 78 -11.72 -5.52 -0.76
CA THR A 78 -12.43 -4.30 -0.38
C THR A 78 -13.88 -4.61 -0.04
N GLN A 79 -14.57 -5.32 -0.94
CA GLN A 79 -15.96 -5.73 -0.76
C GLN A 79 -16.14 -6.65 0.47
N TYR A 80 -15.22 -7.58 0.66
CA TYR A 80 -15.25 -8.47 1.81
C TYR A 80 -15.10 -7.72 3.14
N LEU A 81 -14.14 -6.81 3.22
CA LEU A 81 -13.91 -6.03 4.44
C LEU A 81 -15.14 -5.20 4.81
N VAL A 82 -15.75 -4.52 3.83
CA VAL A 82 -16.96 -3.73 4.07
C VAL A 82 -18.14 -4.62 4.49
N ALA A 83 -18.32 -5.76 3.83
CA ALA A 83 -19.37 -6.72 4.19
C ALA A 83 -19.22 -7.29 5.61
N ASN A 84 -17.99 -7.28 6.14
CA ASN A 84 -17.68 -7.72 7.51
C ASN A 84 -17.61 -6.58 8.54
N GLY A 85 -18.15 -5.40 8.20
CA GLY A 85 -18.32 -4.31 9.14
C GLY A 85 -17.13 -3.36 9.30
N TYR A 86 -16.14 -3.43 8.40
CA TYR A 86 -15.02 -2.48 8.35
C TYR A 86 -15.35 -1.31 7.43
N ALA A 87 -14.92 -0.11 7.80
CA ALA A 87 -14.76 0.97 6.84
C ALA A 87 -13.46 0.74 6.05
N VAL A 88 -13.47 1.01 4.75
CA VAL A 88 -12.30 0.81 3.88
C VAL A 88 -12.01 2.11 3.14
N MET A 89 -10.77 2.58 3.24
CA MET A 89 -10.26 3.76 2.55
C MET A 89 -9.15 3.37 1.60
N ASP A 90 -9.12 3.99 0.41
CA ASP A 90 -7.98 3.96 -0.51
C ASP A 90 -7.84 5.31 -1.22
N VAL A 91 -6.66 5.57 -1.77
CA VAL A 91 -6.33 6.77 -2.56
C VAL A 91 -5.49 6.38 -3.77
N ASN A 92 -5.37 7.24 -4.79
CA ASN A 92 -4.42 6.94 -5.87
C ASN A 92 -2.98 6.82 -5.35
N GLY A 93 -2.63 7.60 -4.34
CA GLY A 93 -1.27 7.67 -3.82
C GLY A 93 -0.30 8.42 -4.75
N LEU A 94 -0.81 8.93 -5.87
CA LEU A 94 -0.12 9.80 -6.79
C LEU A 94 -1.18 10.71 -7.44
N PRO A 95 -1.16 12.04 -7.17
CA PRO A 95 -2.14 12.95 -7.75
C PRO A 95 -2.14 12.91 -9.27
N GLU A 96 -3.31 12.82 -9.88
CA GLU A 96 -3.48 12.68 -11.33
C GLU A 96 -2.80 13.81 -12.12
N LYS A 97 -2.99 15.04 -11.67
CA LYS A 97 -2.39 16.22 -12.32
C LYS A 97 -0.86 16.21 -12.23
N TYR A 98 -0.31 15.78 -11.09
CA TYR A 98 1.15 15.60 -10.94
C TYR A 98 1.64 14.51 -11.88
N ALA A 99 1.00 13.36 -11.90
CA ALA A 99 1.36 12.24 -12.78
C ALA A 99 1.36 12.66 -14.25
N ALA A 100 0.31 13.36 -14.69
CA ALA A 100 0.17 13.86 -16.06
C ALA A 100 1.27 14.87 -16.44
N GLU A 101 1.62 15.81 -15.54
CA GLU A 101 2.65 16.82 -15.77
C GLU A 101 4.05 16.20 -15.97
N TYR A 102 4.35 15.12 -15.22
CA TYR A 102 5.64 14.43 -15.33
C TYR A 102 5.62 13.23 -16.28
N GLY A 103 4.50 12.98 -16.96
CA GLY A 103 4.33 11.84 -17.88
C GLY A 103 4.37 10.48 -17.18
N ILE A 104 4.02 10.45 -15.91
CA ILE A 104 3.98 9.22 -15.11
C ILE A 104 2.60 8.59 -15.28
N ASP A 105 2.56 7.27 -15.45
CA ASP A 105 1.30 6.54 -15.34
C ASP A 105 0.84 6.54 -13.87
N ILE A 106 -0.33 7.12 -13.61
CA ILE A 106 -0.91 7.28 -12.26
C ILE A 106 -1.00 5.95 -11.48
N ARG A 107 -1.09 4.83 -12.20
CA ARG A 107 -1.13 3.49 -11.63
C ARG A 107 0.17 3.04 -10.96
N ASN A 108 1.25 3.83 -11.09
CA ASN A 108 2.58 3.52 -10.58
C ASN A 108 3.00 4.48 -9.46
N ASN A 109 2.28 4.47 -8.33
CA ASN A 109 2.64 5.27 -7.15
C ASN A 109 3.90 4.74 -6.44
N ILE A 110 4.28 3.48 -6.69
CA ILE A 110 5.51 2.79 -6.24
C ILE A 110 5.86 2.93 -4.75
N GLY A 111 4.87 3.17 -3.89
CA GLY A 111 5.08 3.40 -2.46
C GLY A 111 5.97 4.61 -2.15
N SER A 112 5.96 5.60 -3.01
CA SER A 112 6.77 6.81 -2.93
C SER A 112 6.47 7.66 -1.69
N PRO A 113 7.32 8.65 -1.36
CA PRO A 113 7.01 9.63 -0.31
C PRO A 113 5.72 10.42 -0.58
N ILE A 114 5.36 10.63 -1.86
CA ILE A 114 4.09 11.24 -2.26
C ILE A 114 2.94 10.32 -1.86
N SER A 115 3.04 9.03 -2.21
CA SER A 115 2.05 8.01 -1.84
C SER A 115 1.85 7.95 -0.32
N THR A 116 2.92 7.89 0.44
CA THR A 116 2.84 7.86 1.92
C THR A 116 2.12 9.10 2.46
N ARG A 117 2.44 10.31 1.94
CA ARG A 117 1.75 11.55 2.34
C ARG A 117 0.27 11.54 1.97
N SER A 118 -0.06 11.00 0.81
CA SER A 118 -1.45 10.87 0.35
C SER A 118 -2.27 10.01 1.32
N TYR A 119 -1.80 8.82 1.67
CA TYR A 119 -2.46 7.95 2.64
C TYR A 119 -2.59 8.60 4.03
N ILE A 120 -1.56 9.32 4.50
CA ILE A 120 -1.61 10.03 5.79
C ILE A 120 -2.68 11.14 5.77
N LYS A 121 -2.72 11.93 4.70
CA LYS A 121 -3.72 13.01 4.54
C LYS A 121 -5.14 12.46 4.47
N ALA A 122 -5.33 11.38 3.72
CA ALA A 122 -6.63 10.70 3.61
C ALA A 122 -7.08 10.10 4.94
N TYR A 123 -6.14 9.50 5.70
CA TYR A 123 -6.43 9.03 7.04
C TYR A 123 -6.98 10.15 7.93
N HIS A 124 -6.28 11.29 8.00
CA HIS A 124 -6.75 12.42 8.81
C HIS A 124 -8.11 12.93 8.33
N TYR A 125 -8.29 13.08 7.01
CA TYR A 125 -9.59 13.45 6.46
C TYR A 125 -10.71 12.50 6.93
N CYS A 126 -10.49 11.20 6.86
CA CYS A 126 -11.48 10.22 7.27
C CYS A 126 -11.77 10.25 8.78
N ILE A 127 -10.75 10.37 9.61
CA ILE A 127 -10.91 10.40 11.07
C ILE A 127 -11.61 11.70 11.53
N ASP A 128 -11.31 12.82 10.87
CA ASP A 128 -11.88 14.12 11.24
C ASP A 128 -13.35 14.28 10.81
N ASN A 129 -13.79 13.52 9.79
CA ASN A 129 -15.13 13.69 9.21
C ASN A 129 -16.10 12.53 9.46
N PHE A 130 -15.61 11.39 9.95
CA PHE A 130 -16.43 10.19 10.14
C PHE A 130 -16.20 9.55 11.51
N ASN A 131 -17.21 8.87 12.02
CA ASN A 131 -17.15 8.16 13.29
C ASN A 131 -16.34 6.86 13.16
N LEU A 132 -15.02 6.97 13.08
CA LEU A 132 -14.06 5.88 12.88
C LEU A 132 -13.11 5.75 14.08
N LYS A 133 -12.61 4.55 14.30
CA LYS A 133 -11.52 4.32 15.26
C LYS A 133 -10.22 4.92 14.72
N THR A 134 -9.50 5.62 15.57
CA THR A 134 -8.21 6.26 15.20
C THR A 134 -7.10 5.25 14.93
N ALA A 135 -7.06 4.13 15.66
CA ALA A 135 -6.10 3.06 15.38
C ALA A 135 -6.61 2.16 14.25
N VAL A 136 -5.81 1.98 13.20
CA VAL A 136 -6.25 1.39 11.93
C VAL A 136 -5.52 0.09 11.58
N PHE A 137 -6.09 -0.66 10.66
CA PHE A 137 -5.40 -1.72 9.95
C PHE A 137 -4.90 -1.22 8.59
N VAL A 138 -3.77 -1.76 8.13
CA VAL A 138 -3.23 -1.51 6.79
C VAL A 138 -3.24 -2.82 6.01
N HIS A 139 -3.75 -2.78 4.79
CA HIS A 139 -3.70 -3.88 3.84
C HIS A 139 -3.06 -3.43 2.54
N GLY A 140 -2.25 -4.28 1.91
CA GLY A 140 -1.64 -3.98 0.61
C GLY A 140 -1.65 -5.17 -0.33
N GLY A 141 -1.76 -4.92 -1.64
CA GLY A 141 -1.64 -5.94 -2.67
C GLY A 141 -0.56 -5.59 -3.69
N SER A 142 0.35 -6.52 -4.02
CA SER A 142 1.38 -6.29 -5.04
C SER A 142 2.16 -4.98 -4.77
N MET A 143 2.15 -4.01 -5.68
CA MET A 143 2.72 -2.68 -5.48
C MET A 143 2.16 -1.97 -4.23
N GLY A 144 0.91 -2.23 -3.85
CA GLY A 144 0.33 -1.72 -2.60
C GLY A 144 1.04 -2.25 -1.36
N GLY A 145 1.75 -3.36 -1.45
CA GLY A 145 2.59 -3.89 -0.38
C GLY A 145 3.70 -2.93 0.02
N ILE A 146 4.38 -2.30 -0.96
CA ILE A 146 5.41 -1.28 -0.66
C ILE A 146 4.77 -0.01 -0.09
N SER A 147 3.59 0.41 -0.62
CA SER A 147 2.87 1.58 -0.11
C SER A 147 2.43 1.38 1.34
N GLY A 148 1.81 0.23 1.65
CA GLY A 148 1.39 -0.11 3.01
C GLY A 148 2.57 -0.27 3.97
N THR A 149 3.66 -0.91 3.52
CA THR A 149 4.87 -1.07 4.33
C THR A 149 5.49 0.30 4.67
N ASN A 150 5.64 1.18 3.69
CA ASN A 150 6.20 2.52 3.90
C ASN A 150 5.29 3.39 4.79
N LEU A 151 3.97 3.26 4.64
CA LEU A 151 3.01 3.91 5.53
C LEU A 151 3.20 3.47 6.99
N VAL A 152 3.31 2.16 7.24
CA VAL A 152 3.55 1.61 8.58
C VAL A 152 4.90 2.08 9.14
N LEU A 153 5.96 2.00 8.34
CA LEU A 153 7.32 2.41 8.76
C LEU A 153 7.48 3.91 8.97
N SER A 154 6.58 4.72 8.40
CA SER A 154 6.55 6.16 8.64
C SER A 154 6.25 6.49 10.11
N GLY A 155 5.45 5.66 10.78
CA GLY A 155 4.99 5.90 12.15
C GLY A 155 4.07 7.12 12.29
N ALA A 156 3.57 7.67 11.18
CA ALA A 156 2.79 8.92 11.17
C ALA A 156 1.33 8.72 11.60
N ILE A 157 0.84 7.50 11.56
CA ILE A 157 -0.53 7.14 11.96
C ILE A 157 -0.51 5.92 12.89
N PRO A 158 -1.50 5.77 13.78
CA PRO A 158 -1.56 4.63 14.69
C PRO A 158 -2.04 3.36 13.96
N VAL A 159 -1.13 2.46 13.61
CA VAL A 159 -1.44 1.18 12.98
C VAL A 159 -1.46 0.06 14.01
N ILE A 160 -2.48 -0.79 13.94
CA ILE A 160 -2.64 -1.97 14.83
C ILE A 160 -1.90 -3.18 14.25
N ALA A 161 -2.06 -3.43 12.95
CA ALA A 161 -1.43 -4.53 12.25
C ALA A 161 -1.40 -4.28 10.74
N HIS A 162 -0.51 -4.98 10.04
CA HIS A 162 -0.32 -4.90 8.60
C HIS A 162 -0.48 -6.26 7.93
N THR A 163 -1.19 -6.28 6.81
CA THR A 163 -1.33 -7.47 5.96
C THR A 163 -1.05 -7.15 4.51
N ALA A 164 -0.54 -8.11 3.74
CA ALA A 164 -0.40 -7.91 2.30
C ALA A 164 -0.46 -9.22 1.50
N PHE A 165 -0.90 -9.10 0.24
CA PHE A 165 -0.84 -10.15 -0.77
C PHE A 165 0.29 -9.88 -1.77
N CYS A 166 1.19 -10.86 -1.98
CA CYS A 166 2.29 -10.76 -2.93
C CYS A 166 3.00 -9.39 -2.88
N PRO A 167 3.45 -8.91 -1.70
CA PRO A 167 3.88 -7.53 -1.56
C PRO A 167 5.19 -7.26 -2.30
N VAL A 168 5.24 -6.18 -3.07
CA VAL A 168 6.51 -5.59 -3.50
C VAL A 168 7.21 -5.03 -2.27
N LEU A 169 8.48 -5.40 -2.04
CA LEU A 169 9.25 -5.01 -0.86
C LEU A 169 10.67 -4.53 -1.19
N ASP A 170 11.21 -4.89 -2.35
CA ASP A 170 12.53 -4.46 -2.81
C ASP A 170 12.41 -3.66 -4.11
N THR A 171 12.57 -2.35 -4.02
CA THR A 171 12.45 -1.45 -5.18
C THR A 171 13.49 -1.72 -6.25
N TYR A 172 14.67 -2.22 -5.88
CA TYR A 172 15.70 -2.54 -6.86
C TYR A 172 15.36 -3.77 -7.68
N HIS A 173 15.10 -4.89 -7.01
CA HIS A 173 14.88 -6.16 -7.69
C HIS A 173 13.49 -6.30 -8.30
N GLU A 174 12.47 -5.69 -7.68
CA GLU A 174 11.07 -5.92 -8.02
C GLU A 174 10.44 -4.77 -8.82
N ILE A 175 11.08 -3.60 -8.88
CA ILE A 175 10.63 -2.46 -9.68
C ILE A 175 11.66 -2.06 -10.72
N PHE A 176 12.90 -1.76 -10.27
CA PHE A 176 13.90 -1.18 -11.15
C PHE A 176 14.47 -2.16 -12.17
N LEU A 177 14.80 -3.39 -11.75
CA LEU A 177 15.34 -4.43 -12.63
C LEU A 177 14.25 -5.24 -13.34
N HIS A 178 13.04 -5.26 -12.80
CA HIS A 178 11.99 -6.12 -13.33
C HIS A 178 11.39 -5.54 -14.61
N PRO A 179 11.28 -6.32 -15.71
CA PRO A 179 10.84 -5.82 -17.02
C PRO A 179 9.32 -5.66 -17.17
N TRP A 180 8.53 -5.86 -16.11
CA TRP A 180 7.08 -5.81 -16.22
C TRP A 180 6.56 -4.39 -16.49
N SER A 181 5.40 -4.32 -17.13
CA SER A 181 4.72 -3.08 -17.49
C SER A 181 5.53 -2.14 -18.39
N ASP A 182 6.26 -2.68 -19.37
CA ASP A 182 7.02 -1.90 -20.36
C ASP A 182 7.98 -0.85 -19.74
N GLY A 183 8.42 -1.11 -18.51
CA GLY A 183 9.30 -0.20 -17.77
C GLY A 183 8.59 0.99 -17.11
N ALA A 184 7.26 1.04 -17.13
CA ALA A 184 6.52 2.16 -16.54
C ALA A 184 6.82 2.37 -15.03
N PRO A 185 6.93 1.34 -14.18
CA PRO A 185 7.33 1.52 -12.78
C PRO A 185 8.76 2.05 -12.62
N LYS A 186 9.71 1.57 -13.45
CA LYS A 186 11.09 2.11 -13.48
C LYS A 186 11.10 3.59 -13.87
N PHE A 187 10.28 3.95 -14.88
CA PHE A 187 10.13 5.33 -15.31
C PHE A 187 9.55 6.22 -14.20
N ALA A 188 8.46 5.77 -13.55
CA ALA A 188 7.87 6.46 -12.42
C ALA A 188 8.89 6.67 -11.30
N MET A 189 9.65 5.63 -10.97
CA MET A 189 10.73 5.69 -9.98
C MET A 189 11.78 6.73 -10.35
N GLY A 190 12.25 6.72 -11.60
CA GLY A 190 13.23 7.68 -12.10
C GLY A 190 12.77 9.12 -11.96
N LYS A 191 11.49 9.38 -12.27
CA LYS A 191 10.90 10.73 -12.18
C LYS A 191 10.65 11.17 -10.74
N ILE A 192 10.05 10.30 -9.93
CA ILE A 192 9.64 10.63 -8.55
C ILE A 192 10.86 10.84 -7.65
N TYR A 193 11.90 10.04 -7.82
CA TYR A 193 13.11 10.12 -7.01
C TYR A 193 14.24 10.94 -7.64
N GLY A 194 14.04 11.47 -8.85
CA GLY A 194 15.07 12.26 -9.55
C GLY A 194 16.33 11.46 -9.85
N LEU A 195 16.18 10.20 -10.26
CA LEU A 195 17.31 9.35 -10.61
C LEU A 195 18.04 9.92 -11.85
N GLU A 196 19.35 9.81 -11.84
CA GLU A 196 20.18 10.18 -12.99
C GLU A 196 20.01 9.22 -14.16
N LYS A 197 20.37 9.68 -15.34
CA LYS A 197 20.39 8.86 -16.55
C LYS A 197 21.82 8.63 -17.02
N ASP A 198 22.07 7.46 -17.56
CA ASP A 198 23.31 7.14 -18.24
C ASP A 198 23.39 7.79 -19.64
N GLU A 199 24.47 7.51 -20.35
CA GLU A 199 24.72 8.00 -21.71
C GLU A 199 23.68 7.53 -22.75
N ASN A 200 22.98 6.44 -22.47
CA ASN A 200 21.92 5.89 -23.31
C ASN A 200 20.54 6.44 -22.97
N GLY A 201 20.43 7.25 -21.90
CA GLY A 201 19.19 7.83 -21.42
C GLY A 201 18.42 6.93 -20.45
N ASP A 202 18.98 5.80 -20.02
CA ASP A 202 18.42 4.90 -19.03
C ASP A 202 18.66 5.39 -17.61
N TYR A 203 17.66 5.23 -16.73
CA TYR A 203 17.84 5.59 -15.33
C TYR A 203 18.86 4.69 -14.63
N ILE A 204 19.69 5.31 -13.79
CA ILE A 204 20.65 4.66 -12.91
C ILE A 204 20.02 4.55 -11.52
N TYR A 205 20.02 3.35 -10.96
CA TYR A 205 19.51 3.17 -9.60
C TYR A 205 20.44 3.76 -8.55
N ASP A 206 19.86 4.53 -7.64
CA ASP A 206 20.57 5.07 -6.48
C ASP A 206 19.69 4.93 -5.23
N GLU A 207 20.07 3.99 -4.36
CA GLU A 207 19.35 3.73 -3.09
C GLU A 207 19.29 4.96 -2.19
N SER A 208 20.31 5.82 -2.21
CA SER A 208 20.37 7.00 -1.35
C SER A 208 19.27 8.01 -1.66
N LYS A 209 18.81 8.06 -2.91
CA LYS A 209 17.72 8.93 -3.36
C LYS A 209 16.32 8.44 -2.99
N LEU A 210 16.20 7.20 -2.53
CA LEU A 210 14.90 6.63 -2.15
C LEU A 210 14.44 7.03 -0.75
N HIS A 211 15.27 7.70 0.03
CA HIS A 211 14.92 8.21 1.36
C HIS A 211 14.28 7.17 2.29
N GLY A 212 14.73 5.93 2.19
CA GLY A 212 14.22 4.82 3.00
C GLY A 212 12.91 4.22 2.51
N CYS A 213 12.43 4.59 1.33
CA CYS A 213 11.22 4.01 0.72
C CYS A 213 11.46 2.64 0.03
N ASN A 214 12.62 2.04 0.21
CA ASN A 214 12.86 0.64 -0.11
C ASN A 214 12.74 -0.22 1.17
N PRO A 215 11.61 -0.91 1.40
CA PRO A 215 11.41 -1.68 2.64
C PRO A 215 12.50 -2.69 2.93
N ALA A 216 13.00 -3.39 1.91
CA ALA A 216 14.04 -4.40 2.06
C ALA A 216 15.40 -3.85 2.52
N LYS A 217 15.61 -2.53 2.37
CA LYS A 217 16.83 -1.82 2.78
C LYS A 217 16.61 -0.88 3.96
N ASN A 218 15.35 -0.67 4.35
CA ASN A 218 15.02 0.23 5.45
C ASN A 218 15.30 -0.44 6.80
N LYS A 219 16.26 0.09 7.57
CA LYS A 219 16.61 -0.44 8.90
C LYS A 219 15.44 -0.44 9.90
N LYS A 220 14.46 0.45 9.75
CA LYS A 220 13.25 0.42 10.58
C LYS A 220 12.44 -0.85 10.35
N ALA A 221 12.54 -1.48 9.19
CA ALA A 221 11.86 -2.75 8.91
C ALA A 221 12.42 -3.91 9.72
N GLU A 222 13.67 -3.84 10.20
CA GLU A 222 14.27 -4.86 11.05
C GLU A 222 13.53 -4.96 12.40
N VAL A 223 13.00 -3.83 12.90
CA VAL A 223 12.20 -3.75 14.13
C VAL A 223 10.79 -3.31 13.74
N TYR A 224 10.10 -4.16 12.98
CA TYR A 224 8.77 -3.83 12.46
C TYR A 224 7.81 -3.46 13.60
N PRO A 225 7.15 -2.29 13.55
CA PRO A 225 6.50 -1.72 14.74
C PRO A 225 5.18 -2.40 15.12
N VAL A 226 4.61 -3.21 14.23
CA VAL A 226 3.30 -3.86 14.41
C VAL A 226 3.33 -5.32 13.95
N PRO A 227 2.39 -6.16 14.37
CA PRO A 227 2.22 -7.50 13.80
C PRO A 227 1.99 -7.43 12.29
N VAL A 228 2.69 -8.30 11.54
CA VAL A 228 2.58 -8.35 10.09
C VAL A 228 2.29 -9.76 9.59
N LYS A 229 1.42 -9.89 8.58
CA LYS A 229 1.20 -11.15 7.87
C LYS A 229 1.07 -10.94 6.39
N PHE A 230 1.91 -11.68 5.65
CA PHE A 230 1.89 -11.71 4.21
C PHE A 230 1.46 -13.07 3.66
N TRP A 231 0.85 -13.04 2.48
CA TRP A 231 0.47 -14.22 1.71
C TRP A 231 1.11 -14.14 0.35
N GLN A 232 1.76 -15.20 -0.09
CA GLN A 232 2.39 -15.24 -1.41
C GLN A 232 2.53 -16.66 -1.92
N CYS A 233 2.48 -16.83 -3.24
CA CYS A 233 2.77 -18.07 -3.89
C CYS A 233 4.29 -18.23 -4.10
N VAL A 234 4.79 -19.46 -3.89
CA VAL A 234 6.22 -19.75 -4.09
C VAL A 234 6.63 -19.59 -5.55
N ASN A 235 5.70 -19.84 -6.47
CA ASN A 235 5.88 -19.69 -7.91
C ASN A 235 5.40 -18.34 -8.47
N ASP A 236 5.37 -17.30 -7.64
CA ASP A 236 5.10 -15.94 -8.09
C ASP A 236 6.24 -15.47 -8.99
N ASP A 237 5.92 -15.19 -10.25
CA ASP A 237 6.86 -14.77 -11.29
C ASP A 237 6.92 -13.24 -11.48
N THR A 238 6.05 -12.53 -10.79
CA THR A 238 5.94 -11.05 -10.82
C THR A 238 6.64 -10.40 -9.63
N VAL A 239 6.42 -10.95 -8.44
CA VAL A 239 7.03 -10.47 -7.18
C VAL A 239 7.77 -11.63 -6.52
N SER A 240 9.02 -11.41 -6.14
CA SER A 240 9.89 -12.47 -5.66
C SER A 240 9.49 -13.01 -4.28
N PHE A 241 9.08 -14.28 -4.22
CA PHE A 241 8.83 -14.98 -2.95
C PHE A 241 10.05 -14.92 -2.01
N ALA A 242 11.26 -15.05 -2.56
CA ALA A 242 12.50 -15.04 -1.76
C ALA A 242 12.74 -13.68 -1.07
N VAL A 243 12.33 -12.58 -1.70
CA VAL A 243 12.40 -11.24 -1.08
C VAL A 243 11.44 -11.16 0.11
N THR A 244 10.20 -11.61 -0.07
CA THR A 244 9.20 -11.62 1.00
C THR A 244 9.60 -12.53 2.15
N GLU A 245 10.08 -13.74 1.85
CA GLU A 245 10.57 -14.70 2.85
C GLU A 245 11.71 -14.11 3.67
N LYS A 246 12.69 -13.50 3.02
CA LYS A 246 13.81 -12.83 3.67
C LYS A 246 13.34 -11.67 4.55
N PHE A 247 12.43 -10.84 4.06
CA PHE A 247 11.89 -9.70 4.80
C PHE A 247 11.18 -10.15 6.09
N ILE A 248 10.29 -11.14 5.99
CA ILE A 248 9.60 -11.73 7.15
C ILE A 248 10.59 -12.41 8.11
N GLY A 249 11.59 -13.12 7.56
CA GLY A 249 12.65 -13.75 8.34
C GLY A 249 13.46 -12.73 9.15
N THR A 250 13.80 -11.59 8.55
CA THR A 250 14.51 -10.49 9.22
C THR A 250 13.72 -9.95 10.40
N ILE A 251 12.42 -9.67 10.21
CA ILE A 251 11.55 -9.20 11.30
C ILE A 251 11.51 -10.21 12.46
N ARG A 252 11.34 -11.51 12.15
CA ARG A 252 11.31 -12.57 13.18
C ARG A 252 12.62 -12.68 13.95
N THR A 253 13.75 -12.61 13.25
CA THR A 253 15.08 -12.69 13.87
C THR A 253 15.30 -11.56 14.87
N ASN A 254 14.70 -10.41 14.62
CA ASN A 254 14.75 -9.25 15.51
C ASN A 254 13.61 -9.21 16.55
N GLY A 255 12.87 -10.30 16.72
CA GLY A 255 11.83 -10.43 17.74
C GLY A 255 10.46 -9.86 17.37
N GLY A 256 10.26 -9.43 16.13
CA GLY A 256 8.98 -8.93 15.63
C GLY A 256 7.97 -10.06 15.36
N MET A 257 6.69 -9.73 15.45
CA MET A 257 5.60 -10.65 15.14
C MET A 257 5.32 -10.62 13.62
N ALA A 258 5.89 -11.58 12.90
CA ALA A 258 5.75 -11.64 11.45
C ALA A 258 5.39 -13.05 10.97
N TYR A 259 4.48 -13.13 10.03
CA TYR A 259 3.95 -14.38 9.49
C TYR A 259 3.96 -14.35 7.96
N LEU A 260 4.38 -15.47 7.35
CA LEU A 260 4.27 -15.69 5.92
C LEU A 260 3.45 -16.95 5.68
N ARG A 261 2.36 -16.82 4.95
CA ARG A 261 1.60 -17.92 4.40
C ARG A 261 2.05 -18.15 2.97
N ALA A 262 2.85 -19.18 2.77
CA ALA A 262 3.29 -19.61 1.47
C ALA A 262 2.26 -20.57 0.84
N PHE A 263 1.99 -20.38 -0.46
CA PHE A 263 1.23 -21.31 -1.28
C PHE A 263 2.17 -21.93 -2.33
N PRO A 264 2.07 -23.22 -2.62
CA PRO A 264 2.99 -23.88 -3.54
C PRO A 264 2.83 -23.47 -5.00
N TYR A 265 1.66 -22.96 -5.38
CA TYR A 265 1.27 -22.53 -6.72
C TYR A 265 0.20 -21.43 -6.65
N GLY A 266 -0.11 -20.81 -7.80
CA GLY A 266 -1.10 -19.74 -7.93
C GLY A 266 -0.54 -18.46 -8.55
N GLY A 267 0.78 -18.40 -8.76
CA GLY A 267 1.42 -17.24 -9.39
C GLY A 267 1.28 -15.97 -8.56
N HIS A 268 1.02 -14.84 -9.22
CA HIS A 268 0.89 -13.54 -8.59
C HIS A 268 -0.49 -13.27 -7.96
N GLU A 269 -1.36 -14.28 -7.92
CA GLU A 269 -2.74 -14.12 -7.42
C GLU A 269 -3.04 -15.09 -6.28
N PRO A 270 -2.41 -14.95 -5.09
CA PRO A 270 -2.61 -15.86 -3.98
C PRO A 270 -4.02 -15.86 -3.42
N GLN A 271 -4.79 -14.80 -3.66
CA GLN A 271 -6.21 -14.74 -3.35
C GLN A 271 -7.01 -15.78 -4.13
N LEU A 272 -6.57 -16.13 -5.35
CA LEU A 272 -7.18 -17.17 -6.18
C LEU A 272 -6.76 -18.57 -5.77
N VAL A 273 -5.59 -18.70 -5.13
CA VAL A 273 -5.13 -19.98 -4.60
C VAL A 273 -5.97 -20.44 -3.43
N GLY A 274 -6.61 -19.54 -2.75
CA GLY A 274 -7.59 -19.92 -1.71
C GLY A 274 -8.87 -20.48 -2.28
N ASP A 275 -9.25 -19.99 -3.43
CA ASP A 275 -10.31 -20.63 -4.21
C ASP A 275 -9.87 -22.00 -4.63
N ILE A 276 -8.52 -22.14 -4.30
CA ILE A 276 -8.11 -23.13 -4.60
C ILE A 276 -9.17 -23.73 -5.01
N VAL A 277 -9.20 -23.31 -6.16
CA VAL A 277 -9.62 -24.32 -6.82
C VAL A 277 -10.95 -24.73 -6.43
N GLU A 278 -11.42 -24.35 -5.35
CA GLU A 278 -12.44 -25.17 -4.95
C GLU A 278 -13.69 -24.52 -4.57
N LYS A 279 -13.71 -23.33 -4.25
CA LYS A 279 -14.99 -22.68 -3.94
C LYS A 279 -14.83 -21.20 -3.62
N PRO A 280 -15.81 -20.39 -3.98
CA PRO A 280 -16.00 -19.01 -3.49
C PRO A 280 -15.85 -18.87 -1.97
N VAL A 281 -16.02 -19.95 -1.24
CA VAL A 281 -15.81 -20.08 0.20
C VAL A 281 -14.34 -19.99 0.60
N GLY A 282 -13.41 -20.33 -0.29
CA GLY A 282 -11.98 -20.27 -0.03
C GLY A 282 -11.47 -18.83 0.15
N ILE A 283 -11.92 -17.90 -0.68
CA ILE A 283 -11.59 -16.49 -0.53
C ILE A 283 -12.07 -15.97 0.82
N SER A 284 -13.30 -16.23 1.20
CA SER A 284 -13.84 -15.80 2.49
C SER A 284 -13.08 -16.39 3.68
N THR A 285 -12.61 -17.62 3.59
CA THR A 285 -11.81 -18.26 4.63
C THR A 285 -10.41 -17.68 4.71
N PHE A 286 -9.82 -17.37 3.57
CA PHE A 286 -8.52 -16.75 3.45
C PHE A 286 -8.50 -15.31 3.99
N GLU A 287 -9.49 -14.54 3.60
CA GLU A 287 -9.71 -13.16 4.06
C GLU A 287 -10.12 -13.14 5.54
N GLY A 288 -10.98 -14.08 5.98
CA GLY A 288 -11.30 -14.28 7.38
C GLY A 288 -10.06 -14.58 8.22
N THR A 289 -9.08 -15.29 7.67
CA THR A 289 -7.80 -15.51 8.33
C THR A 289 -6.95 -14.25 8.38
N ALA A 290 -6.97 -13.44 7.32
CA ALA A 290 -6.30 -12.15 7.30
C ALA A 290 -6.88 -11.22 8.38
N ILE A 291 -8.19 -11.11 8.43
CA ILE A 291 -8.90 -10.33 9.45
C ILE A 291 -8.63 -10.86 10.84
N ALA A 292 -8.69 -12.17 11.05
CA ALA A 292 -8.46 -12.78 12.34
C ALA A 292 -7.04 -12.57 12.89
N ILE A 293 -6.08 -12.26 12.01
CA ILE A 293 -4.72 -11.99 12.41
C ILE A 293 -4.49 -10.48 12.54
N THR A 294 -5.18 -9.69 11.73
CA THR A 294 -5.17 -8.24 11.83
C THR A 294 -5.93 -7.76 13.07
N LEU A 295 -6.88 -8.53 13.56
CA LEU A 295 -7.48 -8.30 14.85
C LEU A 295 -6.58 -8.94 15.90
N PRO A 296 -5.75 -8.19 16.64
CA PRO A 296 -5.18 -8.73 17.85
C PRO A 296 -6.36 -9.25 18.66
N ARG A 297 -6.27 -10.46 19.13
CA ARG A 297 -7.18 -10.92 20.17
C ARG A 297 -6.98 -9.99 21.35
N LEU A 298 -7.73 -8.91 21.37
CA LEU A 298 -8.01 -8.17 22.58
C LEU A 298 -8.81 -9.12 23.45
N ARG A 299 -8.11 -10.08 24.05
CA ARG A 299 -8.58 -10.67 25.27
C ARG A 299 -8.27 -9.66 26.35
N VAL A 300 -9.33 -8.99 26.76
CA VAL A 300 -9.41 -8.38 28.08
C VAL A 300 -9.00 -9.39 29.13
#